data_11e99eae43e1c83616801e97b2868e95
#
_entry.id   11e99eae43e1c83616801e97b2868e95
#
_cell.length_a   1.000
_cell.length_b   1.000
_cell.length_c   1.000
_cell.angle_alpha   90.00
_cell.angle_beta   90.00
_cell.angle_gamma   90.00
#
_symmetry.space_group_name_H-M   'P 1'
#
loop_
_entity.id
_entity.type
_entity.pdbx_description
1 polymer ?
#
loop_
_entity_poly.entity_id
_entity_poly.type
_entity_poly.pdbx_seq_one_letter_code
_entity_poly.pdbx_strand_id
1 'polypeptide(L)'
;MSQSMTLVTNAPFAARRATPAGKHVLLGRALLAFATVAFIAVLALQSLDAMGVIALGFQSWRPLLYVYLIWAVVFGVSQVMIRGEAGERAAFVLPAVLFTVAMVIFPTIFGLYIAFTDWNLSAVEGRRFNGVDNLRTLLADAYFWNALLNMAYYVLAVLVQYAIAFGLALLLNAEIKARKFFRVAFLLPLMLSPVAVSWMIGKSLMEYRFGPAATLGRYLGWDNPAFFSTPWLARLSIMAMDAWVSIPFMMVLLLAGLQALPVEIKEAARVDGATGWQSFKEITFPLMLPVSMTALILRIIFELKLADIVINVTAGGPGGATDTVSSFIFREYRDRSNVGYGTMLAEVYLVIIIIFVALILKGASRWMQRTN
;
A
#
# COMPACT_ATOMS: atom_id res chain seq x y z
N MET A 1 33.56 21.69 60.59
CA MET A 1 32.83 22.49 59.60
C MET A 1 32.11 21.52 58.63
N SER A 2 30.86 21.24 58.96
CA SER A 2 30.00 20.31 58.19
C SER A 2 29.09 21.16 57.31
N GLN A 3 29.24 21.08 55.99
CA GLN A 3 28.28 21.67 55.04
C GLN A 3 27.20 20.64 54.71
N SER A 4 26.01 20.92 55.18
CA SER A 4 24.77 20.22 54.86
C SER A 4 24.37 20.53 53.41
N MET A 5 24.49 19.52 52.53
CA MET A 5 24.05 19.55 51.13
C MET A 5 22.54 19.32 51.13
N THR A 6 21.76 20.39 50.98
CA THR A 6 20.29 20.32 50.77
C THR A 6 19.99 19.71 49.41
N LEU A 7 19.47 18.49 49.42
CA LEU A 7 18.86 17.83 48.27
C LEU A 7 17.60 18.61 47.86
N VAL A 8 17.69 19.32 46.73
CA VAL A 8 16.51 19.86 46.03
C VAL A 8 15.79 18.69 45.42
N THR A 9 14.76 18.22 46.10
CA THR A 9 13.79 17.25 45.53
C THR A 9 13.03 17.92 44.40
N ASN A 10 13.39 17.63 43.15
CA ASN A 10 12.58 17.91 42.00
C ASN A 10 11.27 17.10 42.12
N ALA A 11 10.23 17.71 42.65
CA ALA A 11 8.86 17.18 42.59
C ALA A 11 8.49 17.10 41.10
N PRO A 12 8.00 15.95 40.61
CA PRO A 12 7.54 15.85 39.23
C PRO A 12 6.38 16.80 39.03
N PHE A 13 6.38 17.51 37.92
CA PHE A 13 5.28 18.34 37.44
C PHE A 13 4.03 17.43 37.35
N ALA A 14 3.31 17.27 38.46
CA ALA A 14 1.96 16.75 38.49
C ALA A 14 1.10 17.85 37.86
N ALA A 15 0.93 17.79 36.54
CA ALA A 15 -0.01 18.59 35.80
C ALA A 15 -1.36 18.45 36.49
N ARG A 16 -1.81 19.56 37.14
CA ARG A 16 -3.17 19.66 37.70
C ARG A 16 -4.14 19.30 36.57
N ARG A 17 -4.74 18.14 36.65
CA ARG A 17 -5.87 17.75 35.78
C ARG A 17 -7.02 18.69 36.10
N ALA A 18 -7.13 19.81 35.39
CA ALA A 18 -8.28 20.67 35.46
C ALA A 18 -9.49 19.87 34.91
N THR A 19 -10.30 19.36 35.80
CA THR A 19 -11.60 18.79 35.41
C THR A 19 -12.45 19.95 34.87
N PRO A 20 -12.97 19.84 33.62
CA PRO A 20 -13.78 20.90 33.04
C PRO A 20 -15.00 21.17 33.94
N ALA A 21 -15.33 22.45 34.14
CA ALA A 21 -16.50 22.84 34.95
C ALA A 21 -17.79 22.24 34.39
N GLY A 22 -18.66 21.76 35.22
CA GLY A 22 -19.88 21.01 34.82
C GLY A 22 -20.77 21.72 33.77
N LYS A 23 -20.80 23.06 33.74
CA LYS A 23 -21.52 23.86 32.75
C LYS A 23 -20.90 23.70 31.33
N HIS A 24 -19.57 23.66 31.19
CA HIS A 24 -18.91 23.46 29.89
C HIS A 24 -19.16 22.04 29.37
N VAL A 25 -19.16 21.05 30.23
CA VAL A 25 -19.46 19.65 29.86
C VAL A 25 -20.88 19.49 29.34
N LEU A 26 -21.85 20.11 30.02
CA LEU A 26 -23.27 20.09 29.59
C LEU A 26 -23.45 20.79 28.23
N LEU A 27 -22.85 21.97 28.05
CA LEU A 27 -22.91 22.71 26.80
C LEU A 27 -22.24 21.90 25.65
N GLY A 28 -21.07 21.30 25.88
CA GLY A 28 -20.41 20.46 24.89
C GLY A 28 -21.25 19.26 24.47
N ARG A 29 -21.91 18.58 25.42
CA ARG A 29 -22.85 17.48 25.12
C ARG A 29 -24.05 17.93 24.32
N ALA A 30 -24.63 19.08 24.67
CA ALA A 30 -25.78 19.63 23.96
C ALA A 30 -25.42 20.03 22.51
N LEU A 31 -24.31 20.69 22.32
CA LEU A 31 -23.80 21.04 20.98
C LEU A 31 -23.56 19.79 20.13
N LEU A 32 -22.92 18.77 20.68
CA LEU A 32 -22.66 17.52 19.99
C LEU A 32 -23.96 16.80 19.62
N ALA A 33 -24.90 16.70 20.55
CA ALA A 33 -26.21 16.07 20.29
C ALA A 33 -26.95 16.80 19.18
N PHE A 34 -27.05 18.14 19.26
CA PHE A 34 -27.69 18.95 18.20
C PHE A 34 -27.08 18.77 16.84
N ALA A 35 -25.74 18.89 16.74
CA ALA A 35 -25.04 18.72 15.48
C ALA A 35 -25.20 17.31 14.90
N THR A 36 -25.19 16.27 15.76
CA THR A 36 -25.37 14.88 15.32
C THR A 36 -26.81 14.63 14.82
N VAL A 37 -27.81 15.17 15.50
CA VAL A 37 -29.21 15.09 15.05
C VAL A 37 -29.41 15.81 13.73
N ALA A 38 -28.82 17.01 13.57
CA ALA A 38 -28.87 17.77 12.32
C ALA A 38 -28.19 17.00 11.17
N PHE A 39 -27.04 16.40 11.42
CA PHE A 39 -26.34 15.59 10.41
C PHE A 39 -27.16 14.38 9.97
N ILE A 40 -27.73 13.62 10.93
CA ILE A 40 -28.57 12.45 10.64
C ILE A 40 -29.83 12.87 9.89
N ALA A 41 -30.46 14.00 10.27
CA ALA A 41 -31.66 14.51 9.60
C ALA A 41 -31.38 14.86 8.13
N VAL A 42 -30.28 15.58 7.86
CA VAL A 42 -29.92 15.92 6.47
C VAL A 42 -29.56 14.69 5.66
N LEU A 43 -28.85 13.73 6.26
CA LEU A 43 -28.54 12.45 5.61
C LEU A 43 -29.82 11.69 5.26
N ALA A 44 -30.77 11.59 6.19
CA ALA A 44 -32.04 10.90 5.97
C ALA A 44 -32.87 11.60 4.88
N LEU A 45 -33.00 12.92 4.95
CA LEU A 45 -33.77 13.69 3.95
C LEU A 45 -33.18 13.57 2.55
N GLN A 46 -31.84 13.69 2.39
CA GLN A 46 -31.21 13.52 1.09
C GLN A 46 -31.28 12.07 0.58
N SER A 47 -31.20 11.08 1.47
CA SER A 47 -31.34 9.69 1.08
C SER A 47 -32.78 9.38 0.62
N LEU A 48 -33.80 9.88 1.29
CA LEU A 48 -35.20 9.72 0.91
C LEU A 48 -35.54 10.44 -0.40
N ASP A 49 -34.97 11.62 -0.64
CA ASP A 49 -35.09 12.35 -1.90
C ASP A 49 -34.41 11.57 -3.05
N ALA A 50 -33.20 11.05 -2.83
CA ALA A 50 -32.48 10.23 -3.81
C ALA A 50 -33.18 8.90 -4.11
N MET A 51 -33.96 8.34 -3.18
CA MET A 51 -34.81 7.16 -3.38
C MET A 51 -36.14 7.47 -4.04
N GLY A 52 -36.46 8.75 -4.28
CA GLY A 52 -37.75 9.17 -4.82
C GLY A 52 -38.94 9.04 -3.89
N VAL A 53 -38.69 8.83 -2.58
CA VAL A 53 -39.76 8.72 -1.54
C VAL A 53 -40.35 10.09 -1.23
N ILE A 54 -39.53 11.13 -1.27
CA ILE A 54 -39.89 12.54 -1.09
C ILE A 54 -39.25 13.37 -2.20
N ALA A 55 -39.91 14.43 -2.65
CA ALA A 55 -39.42 15.32 -3.69
C ALA A 55 -38.99 16.65 -3.06
N LEU A 56 -37.78 16.72 -2.50
CA LEU A 56 -37.19 17.95 -1.94
C LEU A 56 -36.34 18.71 -3.00
N GLY A 57 -36.03 18.06 -4.12
CA GLY A 57 -35.32 18.68 -5.24
C GLY A 57 -33.82 18.89 -4.99
N PHE A 58 -33.19 18.08 -4.17
CA PHE A 58 -31.73 18.13 -3.99
C PHE A 58 -31.02 17.77 -5.28
N GLN A 59 -30.38 18.76 -5.93
CA GLN A 59 -29.61 18.54 -7.17
C GLN A 59 -28.23 17.95 -6.93
N SER A 60 -27.74 17.91 -5.70
CA SER A 60 -26.40 17.41 -5.35
C SER A 60 -26.27 17.03 -3.88
N TRP A 61 -25.25 16.25 -3.55
CA TRP A 61 -24.90 15.86 -2.18
C TRP A 61 -24.12 16.94 -1.40
N ARG A 62 -23.97 18.16 -1.96
CA ARG A 62 -23.27 19.28 -1.30
C ARG A 62 -23.84 19.68 0.06
N PRO A 63 -25.17 19.71 0.31
CA PRO A 63 -25.69 20.03 1.63
C PRO A 63 -25.21 19.06 2.69
N LEU A 64 -25.16 17.75 2.41
CA LEU A 64 -24.62 16.76 3.32
C LEU A 64 -23.14 16.98 3.63
N LEU A 65 -22.34 17.32 2.63
CA LEU A 65 -20.94 17.65 2.81
C LEU A 65 -20.73 18.85 3.75
N TYR A 66 -21.52 19.91 3.57
CA TYR A 66 -21.42 21.10 4.43
C TYR A 66 -21.82 20.80 5.86
N VAL A 67 -22.90 20.05 6.07
CA VAL A 67 -23.35 19.66 7.42
C VAL A 67 -22.33 18.71 8.06
N TYR A 68 -21.72 17.82 7.29
CA TYR A 68 -20.63 16.96 7.78
C TYR A 68 -19.41 17.77 8.25
N LEU A 69 -18.98 18.79 7.47
CA LEU A 69 -17.86 19.65 7.85
C LEU A 69 -18.17 20.46 9.12
N ILE A 70 -19.40 21.01 9.21
CA ILE A 70 -19.85 21.70 10.44
C ILE A 70 -19.87 20.74 11.62
N TRP A 71 -20.43 19.56 11.44
CA TRP A 71 -20.47 18.52 12.47
C TRP A 71 -19.06 18.15 12.94
N ALA A 72 -18.10 18.01 12.03
CA ALA A 72 -16.72 17.69 12.34
C ALA A 72 -16.07 18.74 13.25
N VAL A 73 -16.27 20.03 12.94
CA VAL A 73 -15.77 21.14 13.77
C VAL A 73 -16.45 21.14 15.14
N VAL A 74 -17.78 21.03 15.18
CA VAL A 74 -18.55 20.99 16.42
C VAL A 74 -18.15 19.77 17.27
N PHE A 75 -17.90 18.63 16.65
CA PHE A 75 -17.40 17.43 17.35
C PHE A 75 -16.06 17.70 18.03
N GLY A 76 -15.09 18.29 17.30
CA GLY A 76 -13.79 18.64 17.87
C GLY A 76 -13.90 19.57 19.06
N VAL A 77 -14.64 20.70 18.92
CA VAL A 77 -14.88 21.65 19.99
C VAL A 77 -15.57 20.99 21.19
N SER A 78 -16.58 20.17 20.94
CA SER A 78 -17.32 19.45 21.99
C SER A 78 -16.42 18.50 22.77
N GLN A 79 -15.50 17.77 22.11
CA GLN A 79 -14.55 16.87 22.78
C GLN A 79 -13.61 17.66 23.73
N VAL A 80 -13.14 18.84 23.32
CA VAL A 80 -12.34 19.71 24.19
C VAL A 80 -13.14 20.16 25.39
N MET A 81 -14.39 20.60 25.20
CA MET A 81 -15.28 21.03 26.29
C MET A 81 -15.64 19.90 27.26
N ILE A 82 -15.79 18.66 26.76
CA ILE A 82 -16.22 17.51 27.59
C ILE A 82 -15.04 16.87 28.31
N ARG A 83 -13.87 16.75 27.65
CA ARG A 83 -12.74 15.93 28.11
C ARG A 83 -11.48 16.74 28.47
N GLY A 84 -11.49 18.08 28.29
CA GLY A 84 -10.33 18.93 28.56
C GLY A 84 -9.12 18.51 27.74
N GLU A 85 -7.96 18.34 28.36
CA GLU A 85 -6.70 17.97 27.69
C GLU A 85 -6.80 16.68 26.85
N ALA A 86 -7.56 15.69 27.31
CA ALA A 86 -7.77 14.47 26.52
C ALA A 86 -8.61 14.76 25.26
N GLY A 87 -9.53 15.72 25.35
CA GLY A 87 -10.29 16.23 24.22
C GLY A 87 -9.45 17.02 23.23
N GLU A 88 -8.51 17.84 23.71
CA GLU A 88 -7.55 18.55 22.87
C GLU A 88 -6.70 17.58 22.04
N ARG A 89 -6.14 16.55 22.68
CA ARG A 89 -5.38 15.49 21.96
C ARG A 89 -6.22 14.81 20.91
N ALA A 90 -7.49 14.48 21.24
CA ALA A 90 -8.41 13.89 20.28
C ALA A 90 -8.75 14.84 19.12
N ALA A 91 -8.92 16.14 19.40
CA ALA A 91 -9.18 17.16 18.39
C ALA A 91 -8.03 17.32 17.39
N PHE A 92 -6.77 17.19 17.82
CA PHE A 92 -5.61 17.21 16.90
C PHE A 92 -5.57 16.02 15.96
N VAL A 93 -6.04 14.84 16.38
CA VAL A 93 -6.09 13.63 15.53
C VAL A 93 -7.35 13.61 14.66
N LEU A 94 -8.39 14.32 15.07
CA LEU A 94 -9.71 14.31 14.43
C LEU A 94 -9.68 14.58 12.91
N PRO A 95 -8.96 15.60 12.38
CA PRO A 95 -8.92 15.85 10.94
C PRO A 95 -8.43 14.64 10.14
N ALA A 96 -7.39 13.96 10.64
CA ALA A 96 -6.85 12.76 9.99
C ALA A 96 -7.86 11.60 10.04
N VAL A 97 -8.55 11.40 11.16
CA VAL A 97 -9.59 10.37 11.30
C VAL A 97 -10.76 10.65 10.35
N LEU A 98 -11.26 11.90 10.32
CA LEU A 98 -12.36 12.28 9.44
C LEU A 98 -11.99 12.15 7.97
N PHE A 99 -10.78 12.54 7.60
CA PHE A 99 -10.27 12.34 6.25
C PHE A 99 -10.21 10.85 5.89
N THR A 100 -9.72 10.01 6.79
CA THR A 100 -9.67 8.55 6.59
C THR A 100 -11.07 7.95 6.44
N VAL A 101 -12.03 8.39 7.27
CA VAL A 101 -13.43 7.95 7.15
C VAL A 101 -14.03 8.35 5.80
N ALA A 102 -13.82 9.59 5.38
CA ALA A 102 -14.38 10.10 4.13
C ALA A 102 -13.72 9.51 2.89
N MET A 103 -12.40 9.29 2.90
CA MET A 103 -11.63 8.91 1.69
C MET A 103 -11.31 7.41 1.62
N VAL A 104 -11.39 6.69 2.72
CA VAL A 104 -11.10 5.25 2.75
C VAL A 104 -12.33 4.44 3.14
N ILE A 105 -12.90 4.70 4.32
CA ILE A 105 -13.98 3.86 4.84
C ILE A 105 -15.26 4.01 4.00
N PHE A 106 -15.67 5.26 3.71
CA PHE A 106 -16.88 5.49 2.90
C PHE A 106 -16.78 4.88 1.50
N PRO A 107 -15.72 5.11 0.69
CA PRO A 107 -15.60 4.47 -0.62
C PRO A 107 -15.58 2.94 -0.56
N THR A 108 -14.97 2.34 0.46
CA THR A 108 -14.96 0.87 0.66
C THR A 108 -16.38 0.35 0.94
N ILE A 109 -17.13 0.98 1.85
CA ILE A 109 -18.52 0.58 2.13
C ILE A 109 -19.40 0.80 0.89
N PHE A 110 -19.21 1.91 0.17
CA PHE A 110 -19.93 2.17 -1.07
C PHE A 110 -19.57 1.16 -2.16
N GLY A 111 -18.28 0.81 -2.29
CA GLY A 111 -17.81 -0.26 -3.16
C GLY A 111 -18.49 -1.60 -2.83
N LEU A 112 -18.54 -1.95 -1.54
CA LEU A 112 -19.22 -3.16 -1.10
C LEU A 112 -20.71 -3.17 -1.53
N TYR A 113 -21.42 -2.03 -1.43
CA TYR A 113 -22.78 -1.92 -1.93
C TYR A 113 -22.85 -2.15 -3.44
N ILE A 114 -21.96 -1.54 -4.24
CA ILE A 114 -21.89 -1.69 -5.69
C ILE A 114 -21.57 -3.14 -6.10
N ALA A 115 -20.73 -3.81 -5.36
CA ALA A 115 -20.36 -5.22 -5.60
C ALA A 115 -21.56 -6.18 -5.64
N PHE A 116 -22.65 -5.83 -4.94
CA PHE A 116 -23.90 -6.59 -4.95
C PHE A 116 -24.93 -6.09 -5.98
N THR A 117 -24.48 -5.34 -7.00
CA THR A 117 -25.33 -4.86 -8.11
C THR A 117 -24.84 -5.36 -9.45
N ASP A 118 -25.74 -5.44 -10.43
CA ASP A 118 -25.46 -5.77 -11.84
C ASP A 118 -25.03 -4.53 -12.64
N TRP A 119 -24.47 -3.51 -11.99
CA TRP A 119 -24.18 -2.25 -12.62
C TRP A 119 -23.14 -2.38 -13.74
N ASN A 120 -23.60 -2.14 -14.97
CA ASN A 120 -22.77 -1.97 -16.14
C ASN A 120 -23.00 -0.57 -16.74
N LEU A 121 -21.92 0.17 -17.03
CA LEU A 121 -22.01 1.54 -17.55
C LEU A 121 -22.65 1.61 -18.96
N SER A 122 -22.65 0.51 -19.69
CA SER A 122 -23.27 0.40 -21.03
C SER A 122 -24.77 0.05 -20.97
N ALA A 123 -25.28 -0.33 -19.77
CA ALA A 123 -26.67 -0.70 -19.62
C ALA A 123 -27.58 0.54 -19.44
N VAL A 124 -28.64 0.63 -20.24
CA VAL A 124 -29.61 1.74 -20.19
C VAL A 124 -30.45 1.72 -18.93
N GLU A 125 -30.69 0.52 -18.36
CA GLU A 125 -31.60 0.33 -17.23
C GLU A 125 -31.01 0.72 -15.86
N GLY A 126 -29.75 1.16 -15.82
CA GLY A 126 -29.05 1.51 -14.58
C GLY A 126 -28.66 0.30 -13.74
N ARG A 127 -28.40 0.51 -12.45
CA ARG A 127 -27.99 -0.53 -11.51
C ARG A 127 -29.19 -1.19 -10.84
N ARG A 128 -29.15 -2.52 -10.71
CA ARG A 128 -30.11 -3.29 -9.94
C ARG A 128 -29.37 -4.15 -8.92
N PHE A 129 -29.99 -4.39 -7.79
CA PHE A 129 -29.43 -5.32 -6.81
C PHE A 129 -29.53 -6.75 -7.33
N ASN A 130 -28.39 -7.46 -7.42
CA ASN A 130 -28.30 -8.83 -7.93
C ASN A 130 -27.94 -9.88 -6.86
N GLY A 131 -27.97 -9.50 -5.59
CA GLY A 131 -27.60 -10.39 -4.49
C GLY A 131 -26.15 -10.87 -4.60
N VAL A 132 -25.92 -12.17 -4.58
CA VAL A 132 -24.58 -12.78 -4.57
C VAL A 132 -24.12 -13.28 -5.94
N ASP A 133 -24.77 -12.88 -7.02
CA ASP A 133 -24.46 -13.41 -8.35
C ASP A 133 -23.07 -13.03 -8.85
N ASN A 134 -22.61 -11.79 -8.57
CA ASN A 134 -21.23 -11.38 -8.85
C ASN A 134 -20.21 -12.25 -8.10
N LEU A 135 -20.49 -12.60 -6.84
CA LEU A 135 -19.61 -13.48 -6.06
C LEU A 135 -19.59 -14.91 -6.63
N ARG A 136 -20.73 -15.44 -7.05
CA ARG A 136 -20.81 -16.76 -7.70
C ARG A 136 -20.03 -16.77 -9.01
N THR A 137 -20.20 -15.71 -9.81
CA THR A 137 -19.47 -15.53 -11.07
C THR A 137 -17.96 -15.49 -10.81
N LEU A 138 -17.51 -14.72 -9.81
CA LEU A 138 -16.10 -14.62 -9.42
C LEU A 138 -15.52 -15.98 -9.02
N LEU A 139 -16.22 -16.72 -8.18
CA LEU A 139 -15.75 -18.03 -7.72
C LEU A 139 -15.61 -19.05 -8.85
N ALA A 140 -16.41 -18.92 -9.92
CA ALA A 140 -16.35 -19.74 -11.13
C ALA A 140 -15.40 -19.18 -12.20
N ASP A 141 -14.87 -17.96 -12.04
CA ASP A 141 -14.06 -17.29 -13.05
C ASP A 141 -12.61 -17.79 -13.05
N ALA A 142 -12.28 -18.60 -14.05
CA ALA A 142 -10.92 -19.13 -14.24
C ALA A 142 -9.86 -18.01 -14.44
N TYR A 143 -10.24 -16.86 -15.00
CA TYR A 143 -9.30 -15.74 -15.19
C TYR A 143 -8.93 -15.09 -13.87
N PHE A 144 -9.86 -14.98 -12.93
CA PHE A 144 -9.56 -14.50 -11.57
C PHE A 144 -8.56 -15.41 -10.85
N TRP A 145 -8.78 -16.71 -10.88
CA TRP A 145 -7.87 -17.67 -10.24
C TRP A 145 -6.50 -17.71 -10.90
N ASN A 146 -6.45 -17.59 -12.24
CA ASN A 146 -5.20 -17.46 -12.96
C ASN A 146 -4.45 -16.16 -12.60
N ALA A 147 -5.16 -15.03 -12.49
CA ALA A 147 -4.58 -13.77 -12.06
C ALA A 147 -4.02 -13.85 -10.63
N LEU A 148 -4.73 -14.54 -9.73
CA LEU A 148 -4.26 -14.77 -8.35
C LEU A 148 -3.01 -15.66 -8.32
N LEU A 149 -2.95 -16.71 -9.17
CA LEU A 149 -1.76 -17.55 -9.32
C LEU A 149 -0.57 -16.74 -9.87
N ASN A 150 -0.80 -15.89 -10.87
CA ASN A 150 0.24 -14.99 -11.38
C ASN A 150 0.77 -14.06 -10.28
N MET A 151 -0.12 -13.54 -9.40
CA MET A 151 0.31 -12.75 -8.24
C MET A 151 1.26 -13.55 -7.32
N ALA A 152 1.02 -14.84 -7.13
CA ALA A 152 1.92 -15.69 -6.35
C ALA A 152 3.32 -15.76 -7.00
N TYR A 153 3.41 -15.90 -8.32
CA TYR A 153 4.69 -15.85 -9.04
C TYR A 153 5.39 -14.50 -8.89
N TYR A 154 4.68 -13.38 -9.01
CA TYR A 154 5.25 -12.04 -8.84
C TYR A 154 5.73 -11.82 -7.40
N VAL A 155 4.97 -12.23 -6.40
CA VAL A 155 5.38 -12.17 -4.99
C VAL A 155 6.62 -13.02 -4.72
N LEU A 156 6.72 -14.22 -5.31
CA LEU A 156 7.92 -15.04 -5.20
C LEU A 156 9.15 -14.39 -5.85
N ALA A 157 8.95 -13.69 -6.98
CA ALA A 157 10.03 -12.93 -7.63
C ALA A 157 10.61 -11.84 -6.72
N VAL A 158 9.85 -11.31 -5.77
CA VAL A 158 10.35 -10.34 -4.76
C VAL A 158 11.52 -10.89 -3.95
N LEU A 159 11.56 -12.21 -3.69
CA LEU A 159 12.68 -12.82 -2.97
C LEU A 159 13.99 -12.73 -3.77
N VAL A 160 13.92 -12.90 -5.09
CA VAL A 160 15.08 -12.72 -5.99
C VAL A 160 15.48 -11.26 -6.05
N GLN A 161 14.51 -10.35 -6.16
CA GLN A 161 14.75 -8.90 -6.13
C GLN A 161 15.42 -8.48 -4.81
N TYR A 162 14.98 -9.04 -3.68
CA TYR A 162 15.57 -8.80 -2.36
C TYR A 162 17.03 -9.26 -2.31
N ALA A 163 17.34 -10.45 -2.82
CA ALA A 163 18.70 -10.95 -2.83
C ALA A 163 19.65 -10.05 -3.66
N ILE A 164 19.18 -9.57 -4.82
CA ILE A 164 19.92 -8.63 -5.66
C ILE A 164 20.07 -7.28 -4.93
N ALA A 165 19.00 -6.75 -4.34
CA ALA A 165 19.02 -5.49 -3.60
C ALA A 165 19.98 -5.54 -2.42
N PHE A 166 20.01 -6.67 -1.68
CA PHE A 166 20.91 -6.87 -0.56
C PHE A 166 22.38 -6.92 -1.04
N GLY A 167 22.66 -7.65 -2.12
CA GLY A 167 23.99 -7.68 -2.73
C GLY A 167 24.47 -6.28 -3.18
N LEU A 168 23.60 -5.50 -3.83
CA LEU A 168 23.89 -4.12 -4.21
C LEU A 168 24.09 -3.22 -3.00
N ALA A 169 23.31 -3.40 -1.94
CA ALA A 169 23.48 -2.64 -0.70
C ALA A 169 24.82 -2.95 -0.02
N LEU A 170 25.23 -4.21 0.03
CA LEU A 170 26.56 -4.61 0.52
C LEU A 170 27.68 -3.99 -0.31
N LEU A 171 27.56 -4.04 -1.64
CA LEU A 171 28.54 -3.46 -2.56
C LEU A 171 28.65 -1.94 -2.34
N LEU A 172 27.53 -1.23 -2.24
CA LEU A 172 27.51 0.21 -1.99
C LEU A 172 27.89 0.59 -0.55
N ASN A 173 27.84 -0.35 0.40
CA ASN A 173 28.33 -0.14 1.75
C ASN A 173 29.84 -0.27 1.86
N ALA A 174 30.48 -0.99 0.96
CA ALA A 174 31.94 -1.08 0.86
C ALA A 174 32.56 0.22 0.35
N GLU A 175 33.86 0.40 0.58
CA GLU A 175 34.64 1.52 0.07
C GLU A 175 35.03 1.31 -1.39
N ILE A 176 34.08 1.50 -2.30
CA ILE A 176 34.30 1.38 -3.74
C ILE A 176 34.59 2.73 -4.40
N LYS A 177 35.41 2.73 -5.45
CA LYS A 177 35.63 3.91 -6.30
C LYS A 177 34.32 4.33 -6.96
N ALA A 178 34.08 5.63 -7.09
CA ALA A 178 32.88 6.22 -7.68
C ALA A 178 31.55 5.84 -6.97
N ARG A 179 31.55 5.51 -5.68
CA ARG A 179 30.38 5.15 -4.87
C ARG A 179 29.20 6.13 -5.03
N LYS A 180 29.49 7.44 -5.08
CA LYS A 180 28.46 8.48 -5.25
C LYS A 180 27.75 8.36 -6.61
N PHE A 181 28.52 8.09 -7.67
CA PHE A 181 27.97 7.88 -9.02
C PHE A 181 27.04 6.66 -9.06
N PHE A 182 27.50 5.52 -8.55
CA PHE A 182 26.67 4.30 -8.52
C PHE A 182 25.39 4.46 -7.70
N ARG A 183 25.44 5.17 -6.56
CA ARG A 183 24.22 5.48 -5.79
C ARG A 183 23.19 6.25 -6.63
N VAL A 184 23.62 7.28 -7.34
CA VAL A 184 22.71 8.07 -8.18
C VAL A 184 22.23 7.22 -9.37
N ALA A 185 23.12 6.50 -10.05
CA ALA A 185 22.75 5.68 -11.20
C ALA A 185 21.72 4.59 -10.85
N PHE A 186 21.89 3.91 -9.71
CA PHE A 186 20.92 2.90 -9.26
C PHE A 186 19.60 3.49 -8.77
N LEU A 187 19.53 4.78 -8.42
CA LEU A 187 18.28 5.42 -8.02
C LEU A 187 17.46 5.97 -9.19
N LEU A 188 18.05 6.11 -10.38
CA LEU A 188 17.35 6.64 -11.55
C LEU A 188 16.07 5.87 -11.91
N PRO A 189 16.04 4.52 -11.87
CA PRO A 189 14.83 3.77 -12.17
C PRO A 189 13.65 4.12 -11.24
N LEU A 190 13.92 4.39 -9.97
CA LEU A 190 12.90 4.72 -8.98
C LEU A 190 12.18 6.05 -9.27
N MET A 191 12.83 6.95 -10.02
CA MET A 191 12.27 8.26 -10.38
C MET A 191 11.33 8.19 -11.59
N LEU A 192 11.29 7.06 -12.30
CA LEU A 192 10.47 6.89 -13.48
C LEU A 192 9.08 6.36 -13.10
N SER A 193 8.04 6.87 -13.76
CA SER A 193 6.69 6.30 -13.59
C SER A 193 6.62 4.90 -14.22
N PRO A 194 5.80 3.98 -13.67
CA PRO A 194 5.60 2.65 -14.24
C PRO A 194 5.14 2.68 -15.70
N VAL A 195 4.38 3.69 -16.10
CA VAL A 195 3.93 3.89 -17.49
C VAL A 195 5.13 4.22 -18.38
N ALA A 196 6.01 5.14 -17.96
CA ALA A 196 7.22 5.48 -18.72
C ALA A 196 8.13 4.26 -18.89
N VAL A 197 8.31 3.46 -17.84
CA VAL A 197 9.07 2.20 -17.87
C VAL A 197 8.45 1.22 -18.86
N SER A 198 7.12 1.10 -18.86
CA SER A 198 6.38 0.22 -19.78
C SER A 198 6.68 0.56 -21.25
N TRP A 199 6.66 1.84 -21.59
CA TRP A 199 6.96 2.29 -22.95
C TRP A 199 8.43 2.18 -23.29
N MET A 200 9.33 2.60 -22.38
CA MET A 200 10.77 2.62 -22.62
C MET A 200 11.35 1.20 -22.72
N ILE A 201 11.02 0.33 -21.76
CA ILE A 201 11.56 -1.03 -21.73
C ILE A 201 10.66 -1.99 -22.53
N GLY A 202 9.36 -2.05 -22.20
CA GLY A 202 8.45 -3.04 -22.80
C GLY A 202 8.20 -2.79 -24.28
N LYS A 203 7.83 -1.57 -24.66
CA LYS A 203 7.42 -1.22 -26.03
C LYS A 203 8.56 -0.72 -26.92
N SER A 204 9.73 -0.37 -26.35
CA SER A 204 10.87 0.11 -27.15
C SER A 204 12.05 -0.85 -27.05
N LEU A 205 12.60 -1.05 -25.84
CA LEU A 205 13.81 -1.89 -25.67
C LEU A 205 13.54 -3.37 -26.02
N MET A 206 12.42 -3.93 -25.57
CA MET A 206 12.03 -5.34 -25.76
C MET A 206 11.13 -5.57 -26.99
N GLU A 207 10.91 -4.54 -27.81
CA GLU A 207 10.09 -4.72 -29.01
C GLU A 207 10.76 -5.70 -29.98
N TYR A 208 9.98 -6.66 -30.49
CA TYR A 208 10.48 -7.77 -31.30
C TYR A 208 11.19 -7.34 -32.59
N ARG A 209 10.64 -6.36 -33.32
CA ARG A 209 11.09 -6.01 -34.68
C ARG A 209 12.36 -5.18 -34.65
N PHE A 210 12.41 -4.15 -33.80
CA PHE A 210 13.45 -3.12 -33.80
C PHE A 210 14.11 -2.89 -32.43
N GLY A 211 13.61 -3.53 -31.37
CA GLY A 211 14.12 -3.30 -30.02
C GLY A 211 15.58 -3.71 -29.86
N PRO A 212 16.41 -2.88 -29.22
CA PRO A 212 17.82 -3.20 -28.97
C PRO A 212 18.04 -4.54 -28.25
N ALA A 213 17.17 -4.89 -27.29
CA ALA A 213 17.25 -6.17 -26.58
C ALA A 213 16.96 -7.36 -27.51
N ALA A 214 15.97 -7.22 -28.40
CA ALA A 214 15.67 -8.24 -29.40
C ALA A 214 16.81 -8.36 -30.45
N THR A 215 17.38 -7.26 -30.84
CA THR A 215 18.52 -7.24 -31.73
C THR A 215 19.74 -7.94 -31.14
N LEU A 216 20.06 -7.64 -29.86
CA LEU A 216 21.11 -8.33 -29.11
C LEU A 216 20.84 -9.83 -28.99
N GLY A 217 19.57 -10.21 -28.69
CA GLY A 217 19.14 -11.60 -28.62
C GLY A 217 19.45 -12.35 -29.91
N ARG A 218 19.14 -11.78 -31.08
CA ARG A 218 19.44 -12.36 -32.39
C ARG A 218 20.97 -12.53 -32.61
N TYR A 219 21.77 -11.53 -32.23
CA TYR A 219 23.22 -11.67 -32.28
C TYR A 219 23.77 -12.78 -31.38
N LEU A 220 23.10 -13.07 -30.27
CA LEU A 220 23.46 -14.16 -29.35
C LEU A 220 22.90 -15.53 -29.77
N GLY A 221 22.26 -15.64 -30.96
CA GLY A 221 21.73 -16.89 -31.49
C GLY A 221 20.30 -17.21 -31.05
N TRP A 222 19.56 -16.25 -30.52
CA TRP A 222 18.14 -16.41 -30.23
C TRP A 222 17.33 -16.02 -31.48
N ASP A 223 16.89 -16.99 -32.25
CA ASP A 223 16.23 -16.78 -33.54
C ASP A 223 14.99 -15.92 -33.48
N ASN A 224 14.18 -16.11 -32.42
CA ASN A 224 12.93 -15.39 -32.24
C ASN A 224 12.83 -14.73 -30.85
N PRO A 225 13.47 -13.57 -30.62
CA PRO A 225 13.48 -12.89 -29.33
C PRO A 225 12.19 -12.11 -29.06
N ALA A 226 11.06 -12.78 -29.15
CA ALA A 226 9.75 -12.21 -28.90
C ALA A 226 9.37 -12.34 -27.40
N PHE A 227 9.80 -11.37 -26.60
CA PHE A 227 9.73 -11.36 -25.13
C PHE A 227 8.31 -11.57 -24.56
N PHE A 228 7.28 -11.28 -25.34
CA PHE A 228 5.89 -11.36 -24.89
C PHE A 228 5.06 -12.40 -25.65
N SER A 229 5.68 -13.30 -26.42
CA SER A 229 5.00 -14.27 -27.26
C SER A 229 4.50 -15.52 -26.51
N THR A 230 5.22 -15.93 -25.48
CA THR A 230 4.87 -17.12 -24.70
C THR A 230 4.51 -16.73 -23.25
N PRO A 231 3.62 -17.51 -22.61
CA PRO A 231 3.17 -17.22 -21.24
C PRO A 231 4.31 -16.99 -20.24
N TRP A 232 5.30 -17.90 -20.24
CA TRP A 232 6.39 -17.86 -19.27
C TRP A 232 7.37 -16.73 -19.52
N LEU A 233 7.73 -16.52 -20.79
CA LEU A 233 8.65 -15.46 -21.17
C LEU A 233 8.03 -14.08 -20.92
N ALA A 234 6.74 -13.91 -21.17
CA ALA A 234 6.02 -12.68 -20.88
C ALA A 234 6.01 -12.39 -19.36
N ARG A 235 5.76 -13.40 -18.51
CA ARG A 235 5.86 -13.25 -17.04
C ARG A 235 7.27 -12.81 -16.61
N LEU A 236 8.31 -13.49 -17.10
CA LEU A 236 9.70 -13.15 -16.77
C LEU A 236 10.06 -11.74 -17.23
N SER A 237 9.57 -11.31 -18.39
CA SER A 237 9.80 -9.95 -18.91
C SER A 237 9.13 -8.89 -18.03
N ILE A 238 7.90 -9.12 -17.59
CA ILE A 238 7.20 -8.24 -16.62
C ILE A 238 7.96 -8.21 -15.30
N MET A 239 8.36 -9.37 -14.75
CA MET A 239 9.13 -9.46 -13.51
C MET A 239 10.47 -8.72 -13.61
N ALA A 240 11.15 -8.80 -14.76
CA ALA A 240 12.42 -8.10 -14.97
C ALA A 240 12.23 -6.57 -15.03
N MET A 241 11.16 -6.10 -15.67
CA MET A 241 10.83 -4.68 -15.72
C MET A 241 10.48 -4.14 -14.35
N ASP A 242 9.65 -4.86 -13.60
CA ASP A 242 9.29 -4.52 -12.23
C ASP A 242 10.51 -4.55 -11.30
N ALA A 243 11.36 -5.56 -11.40
CA ALA A 243 12.60 -5.68 -10.65
C ALA A 243 13.52 -4.48 -10.88
N TRP A 244 13.66 -4.03 -12.14
CA TRP A 244 14.51 -2.90 -12.49
C TRP A 244 14.08 -1.60 -11.79
N VAL A 245 12.77 -1.37 -11.63
CA VAL A 245 12.22 -0.21 -10.93
C VAL A 245 12.31 -0.37 -9.41
N SER A 246 12.10 -1.58 -8.90
CA SER A 246 11.81 -1.82 -7.49
C SER A 246 13.03 -2.19 -6.65
N ILE A 247 14.05 -2.81 -7.25
CA ILE A 247 15.32 -3.17 -6.58
C ILE A 247 15.95 -1.94 -5.89
N PRO A 248 16.05 -0.75 -6.53
CA PRO A 248 16.59 0.43 -5.88
C PRO A 248 15.93 0.82 -4.56
N PHE A 249 14.62 0.66 -4.45
CA PHE A 249 13.89 0.94 -3.21
C PHE A 249 14.35 0.05 -2.05
N MET A 250 14.42 -1.26 -2.27
CA MET A 250 14.90 -2.21 -1.26
C MET A 250 16.39 -2.00 -0.96
N MET A 251 17.19 -1.72 -1.99
CA MET A 251 18.62 -1.45 -1.84
C MET A 251 18.88 -0.26 -0.90
N VAL A 252 18.12 0.84 -1.02
CA VAL A 252 18.28 2.02 -0.15
C VAL A 252 17.93 1.69 1.30
N LEU A 253 16.81 0.98 1.53
CA LEU A 253 16.41 0.58 2.87
C LEU A 253 17.47 -0.33 3.53
N LEU A 254 17.95 -1.32 2.78
CA LEU A 254 18.98 -2.25 3.26
C LEU A 254 20.32 -1.54 3.48
N LEU A 255 20.69 -0.61 2.59
CA LEU A 255 21.91 0.20 2.75
C LEU A 255 21.85 1.08 4.00
N ALA A 256 20.71 1.71 4.27
CA ALA A 256 20.52 2.48 5.49
C ALA A 256 20.63 1.61 6.74
N GLY A 257 20.05 0.41 6.71
CA GLY A 257 20.21 -0.58 7.79
C GLY A 257 21.66 -1.01 8.00
N LEU A 258 22.40 -1.30 6.94
CA LEU A 258 23.82 -1.66 7.00
C LEU A 258 24.69 -0.54 7.59
N GLN A 259 24.34 0.72 7.31
CA GLN A 259 25.07 1.90 7.83
C GLN A 259 24.71 2.21 9.29
N ALA A 260 23.58 1.70 9.78
CA ALA A 260 23.18 1.85 11.18
C ALA A 260 23.81 0.79 12.11
N LEU A 261 24.43 -0.25 11.55
CA LEU A 261 25.10 -1.29 12.36
C LEU A 261 26.32 -0.71 13.08
N PRO A 262 26.51 -0.98 14.40
CA PRO A 262 27.69 -0.55 15.15
C PRO A 262 28.98 -1.08 14.51
N VAL A 263 29.96 -0.19 14.32
CA VAL A 263 31.25 -0.52 13.70
C VAL A 263 32.04 -1.47 14.60
N GLU A 264 31.91 -1.31 15.90
CA GLU A 264 32.60 -2.08 16.95
C GLU A 264 32.34 -3.59 16.82
N ILE A 265 31.14 -3.99 16.44
CA ILE A 265 30.78 -5.41 16.25
C ILE A 265 31.57 -6.00 15.07
N LYS A 266 31.75 -5.24 14.01
CA LYS A 266 32.53 -5.69 12.84
C LYS A 266 34.03 -5.72 13.12
N GLU A 267 34.52 -4.79 13.92
CA GLU A 267 35.92 -4.73 14.34
C GLU A 267 36.24 -5.89 15.30
N ALA A 268 35.38 -6.18 16.26
CA ALA A 268 35.52 -7.32 17.14
C ALA A 268 35.61 -8.64 16.35
N ALA A 269 34.69 -8.84 15.39
CA ALA A 269 34.72 -10.03 14.52
C ALA A 269 36.04 -10.17 13.73
N ARG A 270 36.62 -9.05 13.30
CA ARG A 270 37.94 -9.08 12.61
C ARG A 270 39.07 -9.47 13.58
N VAL A 271 39.04 -8.97 14.82
CA VAL A 271 40.00 -9.33 15.84
C VAL A 271 39.93 -10.83 16.19
N ASP A 272 38.70 -11.38 16.24
CA ASP A 272 38.45 -12.82 16.46
C ASP A 272 38.79 -13.68 15.21
N GLY A 273 39.28 -13.07 14.09
CA GLY A 273 39.69 -13.79 12.90
C GLY A 273 38.55 -14.28 12.01
N ALA A 274 37.35 -13.77 12.18
CA ALA A 274 36.22 -14.13 11.33
C ALA A 274 36.46 -13.74 9.86
N THR A 275 36.22 -14.69 8.97
CA THR A 275 36.23 -14.43 7.52
C THR A 275 35.08 -13.53 7.12
N GLY A 276 35.15 -12.86 5.96
CA GLY A 276 34.09 -12.00 5.47
C GLY A 276 32.74 -12.71 5.35
N TRP A 277 32.74 -14.00 4.96
CA TRP A 277 31.53 -14.82 4.88
C TRP A 277 30.96 -15.17 6.27
N GLN A 278 31.81 -15.50 7.23
CA GLN A 278 31.39 -15.74 8.61
C GLN A 278 30.81 -14.46 9.22
N SER A 279 31.50 -13.34 9.10
CA SER A 279 31.00 -12.03 9.54
C SER A 279 29.66 -11.66 8.89
N PHE A 280 29.48 -11.99 7.62
CA PHE A 280 28.19 -11.78 6.95
C PHE A 280 27.10 -12.69 7.52
N LYS A 281 27.33 -14.02 7.56
CA LYS A 281 26.32 -15.02 7.89
C LYS A 281 25.93 -14.98 9.37
N GLU A 282 26.91 -14.76 10.24
CA GLU A 282 26.73 -14.91 11.70
C GLU A 282 26.46 -13.60 12.41
N ILE A 283 26.82 -12.47 11.78
CA ILE A 283 26.69 -11.14 12.41
C ILE A 283 25.81 -10.20 11.55
N THR A 284 26.28 -9.89 10.32
CA THR A 284 25.61 -8.86 9.53
C THR A 284 24.19 -9.25 9.13
N PHE A 285 24.00 -10.45 8.60
CA PHE A 285 22.69 -10.91 8.14
C PHE A 285 21.67 -11.05 9.30
N PRO A 286 22.01 -11.68 10.44
CA PRO A 286 21.10 -11.70 11.59
C PRO A 286 20.71 -10.32 12.11
N LEU A 287 21.67 -9.40 12.24
CA LEU A 287 21.40 -8.03 12.69
C LEU A 287 20.55 -7.23 11.67
N MET A 288 20.64 -7.58 10.39
CA MET A 288 19.84 -6.97 9.32
C MET A 288 18.44 -7.55 9.18
N LEU A 289 18.08 -8.62 9.88
CA LEU A 289 16.78 -9.28 9.76
C LEU A 289 15.59 -8.34 9.98
N PRO A 290 15.55 -7.46 11.00
CA PRO A 290 14.42 -6.56 11.20
C PRO A 290 14.22 -5.59 10.01
N VAL A 291 15.32 -5.03 9.48
CA VAL A 291 15.29 -4.14 8.32
C VAL A 291 14.91 -4.91 7.06
N SER A 292 15.44 -6.12 6.89
CA SER A 292 15.13 -7.01 5.77
C SER A 292 13.66 -7.39 5.73
N MET A 293 13.08 -7.74 6.88
CA MET A 293 11.66 -8.04 6.97
C MET A 293 10.80 -6.82 6.63
N THR A 294 11.19 -5.64 7.09
CA THR A 294 10.49 -4.39 6.75
C THR A 294 10.54 -4.14 5.24
N ALA A 295 11.71 -4.27 4.62
CA ALA A 295 11.89 -4.08 3.18
C ALA A 295 11.06 -5.08 2.37
N LEU A 296 11.07 -6.35 2.75
CA LEU A 296 10.29 -7.41 2.10
C LEU A 296 8.78 -7.18 2.23
N ILE A 297 8.29 -6.87 3.43
CA ILE A 297 6.86 -6.64 3.67
C ILE A 297 6.36 -5.45 2.84
N LEU A 298 7.08 -4.32 2.88
CA LEU A 298 6.72 -3.15 2.09
C LEU A 298 6.71 -3.47 0.59
N ARG A 299 7.73 -4.20 0.12
CA ARG A 299 7.83 -4.56 -1.30
C ARG A 299 6.70 -5.50 -1.73
N ILE A 300 6.36 -6.50 -0.91
CA ILE A 300 5.23 -7.40 -1.18
C ILE A 300 3.92 -6.61 -1.25
N ILE A 301 3.69 -5.65 -0.35
CA ILE A 301 2.50 -4.79 -0.40
C ILE A 301 2.44 -3.99 -1.70
N PHE A 302 3.57 -3.48 -2.20
CA PHE A 302 3.62 -2.80 -3.50
C PHE A 302 3.39 -3.76 -4.66
N GLU A 303 3.95 -4.99 -4.60
CA GLU A 303 3.76 -6.02 -5.61
C GLU A 303 2.30 -6.42 -5.77
N LEU A 304 1.57 -6.57 -4.68
CA LEU A 304 0.13 -6.89 -4.71
C LEU A 304 -0.71 -5.84 -5.46
N LYS A 305 -0.18 -4.65 -5.71
CA LYS A 305 -0.81 -3.59 -6.50
C LYS A 305 -0.29 -3.49 -7.93
N LEU A 306 0.59 -4.40 -8.36
CA LEU A 306 1.15 -4.38 -9.71
C LEU A 306 0.03 -4.44 -10.75
N ALA A 307 -0.08 -3.40 -11.56
CA ALA A 307 -1.05 -3.30 -12.65
C ALA A 307 -0.49 -2.55 -13.86
N ASP A 308 0.12 -1.38 -13.63
CA ASP A 308 0.49 -0.44 -14.70
C ASP A 308 1.39 -1.05 -15.77
N ILE A 309 2.43 -1.81 -15.38
CA ILE A 309 3.34 -2.47 -16.33
C ILE A 309 2.57 -3.51 -17.15
N VAL A 310 1.75 -4.32 -16.49
CA VAL A 310 0.95 -5.36 -17.16
C VAL A 310 -0.05 -4.74 -18.14
N ILE A 311 -0.80 -3.72 -17.70
CA ILE A 311 -1.81 -3.06 -18.55
C ILE A 311 -1.17 -2.44 -19.78
N ASN A 312 -0.06 -1.72 -19.62
CA ASN A 312 0.55 -0.97 -20.71
C ASN A 312 1.40 -1.83 -21.65
N VAL A 313 1.95 -2.95 -21.20
CA VAL A 313 2.84 -3.78 -22.02
C VAL A 313 2.09 -4.90 -22.71
N THR A 314 1.36 -5.72 -21.95
CA THR A 314 0.77 -6.99 -22.41
C THR A 314 -0.75 -6.99 -22.38
N ALA A 315 -1.39 -6.03 -21.69
CA ALA A 315 -2.84 -6.06 -21.38
C ALA A 315 -3.29 -7.41 -20.79
N GLY A 316 -2.42 -8.06 -19.97
CA GLY A 316 -2.66 -9.37 -19.39
C GLY A 316 -2.28 -10.56 -20.26
N GLY A 317 -1.91 -10.35 -21.54
CA GLY A 317 -1.59 -11.42 -22.51
C GLY A 317 -0.21 -12.06 -22.31
N PRO A 318 0.06 -13.18 -23.03
CA PRO A 318 -0.88 -13.95 -23.83
C PRO A 318 -1.85 -14.80 -22.97
N GLY A 319 -3.13 -14.83 -23.34
CA GLY A 319 -4.13 -15.69 -22.70
C GLY A 319 -4.32 -15.50 -21.19
N GLY A 320 -4.12 -14.28 -20.66
CA GLY A 320 -4.18 -14.01 -19.23
C GLY A 320 -2.91 -14.35 -18.44
N ALA A 321 -1.83 -14.76 -19.12
CA ALA A 321 -0.63 -15.27 -18.47
C ALA A 321 0.13 -14.24 -17.62
N THR A 322 0.03 -12.95 -17.95
CA THR A 322 0.67 -11.89 -17.19
C THR A 322 -0.30 -11.12 -16.31
N ASP A 323 -1.60 -11.45 -16.36
CA ASP A 323 -2.59 -10.73 -15.56
C ASP A 323 -2.31 -10.80 -14.08
N THR A 324 -2.39 -9.65 -13.45
CA THR A 324 -2.50 -9.52 -12.00
C THR A 324 -3.98 -9.30 -11.66
N VAL A 325 -4.35 -9.52 -10.41
CA VAL A 325 -5.73 -9.24 -9.99
C VAL A 325 -6.06 -7.76 -10.19
N SER A 326 -5.12 -6.86 -9.91
CA SER A 326 -5.29 -5.41 -10.11
C SER A 326 -5.48 -5.03 -11.58
N SER A 327 -4.71 -5.64 -12.52
CA SER A 327 -4.88 -5.41 -13.96
C SER A 327 -6.19 -6.00 -14.48
N PHE A 328 -6.62 -7.14 -13.95
CA PHE A 328 -7.89 -7.76 -14.28
C PHE A 328 -9.10 -6.92 -13.84
N ILE A 329 -9.09 -6.41 -12.60
CA ILE A 329 -10.08 -5.46 -12.10
C ILE A 329 -10.18 -4.23 -13.01
N PHE A 330 -9.02 -3.65 -13.39
CA PHE A 330 -8.98 -2.50 -14.25
C PHE A 330 -9.64 -2.75 -15.62
N ARG A 331 -9.40 -3.91 -16.23
CA ARG A 331 -10.01 -4.28 -17.52
C ARG A 331 -11.52 -4.53 -17.40
N GLU A 332 -11.98 -5.17 -16.33
CA GLU A 332 -13.42 -5.35 -16.10
C GLU A 332 -14.15 -4.00 -16.02
N TYR A 333 -13.56 -3.07 -15.29
CA TYR A 333 -14.14 -1.74 -15.13
C TYR A 333 -14.04 -0.90 -16.41
N ARG A 334 -12.84 -0.78 -17.00
CA ARG A 334 -12.57 0.13 -18.12
C ARG A 334 -13.02 -0.42 -19.46
N ASP A 335 -12.64 -1.68 -19.77
CA ASP A 335 -12.80 -2.21 -21.12
C ASP A 335 -14.15 -2.91 -21.28
N ARG A 336 -14.68 -3.49 -20.21
CA ARG A 336 -15.98 -4.19 -20.20
C ARG A 336 -17.11 -3.37 -19.59
N SER A 337 -16.80 -2.20 -19.04
CA SER A 337 -17.77 -1.32 -18.36
C SER A 337 -18.54 -2.00 -17.22
N ASN A 338 -18.04 -3.13 -16.71
CA ASN A 338 -18.70 -3.94 -15.71
C ASN A 338 -18.32 -3.51 -14.29
N VAL A 339 -18.98 -2.46 -13.81
CA VAL A 339 -18.67 -1.82 -12.53
C VAL A 339 -19.01 -2.73 -11.36
N GLY A 340 -20.18 -3.38 -11.38
CA GLY A 340 -20.64 -4.26 -10.31
C GLY A 340 -19.67 -5.43 -10.08
N TYR A 341 -19.38 -6.18 -11.13
CA TYR A 341 -18.45 -7.32 -11.05
C TYR A 341 -17.01 -6.88 -10.76
N GLY A 342 -16.52 -5.83 -11.44
CA GLY A 342 -15.19 -5.29 -11.18
C GLY A 342 -15.00 -4.82 -9.73
N THR A 343 -16.05 -4.26 -9.12
CA THR A 343 -16.02 -3.89 -7.69
C THR A 343 -16.08 -5.12 -6.79
N MET A 344 -16.84 -6.18 -7.13
CA MET A 344 -16.81 -7.44 -6.39
C MET A 344 -15.40 -8.05 -6.40
N LEU A 345 -14.73 -8.06 -7.55
CA LEU A 345 -13.33 -8.49 -7.66
C LEU A 345 -12.42 -7.69 -6.71
N ALA A 346 -12.59 -6.36 -6.68
CA ALA A 346 -11.78 -5.47 -5.84
C ALA A 346 -12.00 -5.73 -4.34
N GLU A 347 -13.25 -5.90 -3.89
CA GLU A 347 -13.58 -6.14 -2.50
C GLU A 347 -13.09 -7.52 -2.02
N VAL A 348 -13.29 -8.57 -2.82
CA VAL A 348 -12.76 -9.91 -2.52
C VAL A 348 -11.23 -9.88 -2.47
N TYR A 349 -10.59 -9.20 -3.42
CA TYR A 349 -9.14 -9.08 -3.44
C TYR A 349 -8.63 -8.28 -2.25
N LEU A 350 -9.30 -7.22 -1.83
CA LEU A 350 -8.98 -6.48 -0.60
C LEU A 350 -8.97 -7.40 0.64
N VAL A 351 -9.99 -8.26 0.76
CA VAL A 351 -10.06 -9.23 1.86
C VAL A 351 -8.89 -10.23 1.80
N ILE A 352 -8.57 -10.73 0.60
CA ILE A 352 -7.43 -11.64 0.40
C ILE A 352 -6.11 -10.95 0.80
N ILE A 353 -5.89 -9.70 0.38
CA ILE A 353 -4.69 -8.92 0.74
C ILE A 353 -4.61 -8.72 2.25
N ILE A 354 -5.70 -8.33 2.91
CA ILE A 354 -5.71 -8.13 4.37
C ILE A 354 -5.32 -9.41 5.10
N ILE A 355 -5.91 -10.54 4.74
CA ILE A 355 -5.60 -11.83 5.34
C ILE A 355 -4.14 -12.21 5.08
N PHE A 356 -3.67 -12.08 3.84
CA PHE A 356 -2.31 -12.44 3.44
C PHE A 356 -1.26 -11.60 4.16
N VAL A 357 -1.44 -10.27 4.20
CA VAL A 357 -0.52 -9.35 4.90
C VAL A 357 -0.54 -9.61 6.41
N ALA A 358 -1.72 -9.85 7.01
CA ALA A 358 -1.82 -10.19 8.43
C ALA A 358 -1.07 -11.49 8.77
N LEU A 359 -1.14 -12.50 7.90
CA LEU A 359 -0.40 -13.75 8.07
C LEU A 359 1.11 -13.54 7.96
N ILE A 360 1.58 -12.74 7.00
CA ILE A 360 3.00 -12.40 6.86
C ILE A 360 3.49 -11.65 8.10
N LEU A 361 2.78 -10.63 8.56
CA LEU A 361 3.15 -9.85 9.74
C LEU A 361 3.21 -10.73 11.01
N LYS A 362 2.23 -11.62 11.18
CA LYS A 362 2.22 -12.58 12.30
C LYS A 362 3.38 -13.58 12.22
N GLY A 363 3.70 -14.04 11.02
CA GLY A 363 4.86 -14.93 10.80
C GLY A 363 6.18 -14.23 11.10
N ALA A 364 6.35 -13.02 10.57
CA ALA A 364 7.54 -12.19 10.77
C ALA A 364 7.77 -11.86 12.24
N SER A 365 6.72 -11.46 12.97
CA SER A 365 6.82 -11.12 14.39
C SER A 365 7.20 -12.34 15.26
N ARG A 366 6.62 -13.51 14.99
CA ARG A 366 6.97 -14.75 15.69
C ARG A 366 8.40 -15.18 15.43
N TRP A 367 8.87 -15.01 14.21
CA TRP A 367 10.23 -15.39 13.84
C TRP A 367 11.26 -14.46 14.48
N MET A 368 11.04 -13.15 14.49
CA MET A 368 11.91 -12.17 15.17
C MET A 368 11.98 -12.41 16.69
N GLN A 369 10.87 -12.83 17.33
CA GLN A 369 10.86 -13.14 18.77
C GLN A 369 11.65 -14.41 19.13
N ARG A 370 11.91 -15.30 18.16
CA ARG A 370 12.70 -16.52 18.38
C ARG A 370 14.20 -16.31 18.17
N THR A 371 14.56 -15.22 17.48
CA THR A 371 15.96 -14.90 17.16
C THR A 371 16.58 -13.87 18.10
N ASN A 372 15.76 -13.20 18.93
CA ASN A 372 16.18 -12.39 20.08
C ASN A 372 16.11 -13.20 21.37
#